data_b931e5304c5dafe36a5db21d11af4cdb
#
_entry.id   b931e5304c5dafe36a5db21d11af4cdb
#
_cell.length_a   1.000
_cell.length_b   1.000
_cell.length_c   1.000
_cell.angle_alpha   90.00
_cell.angle_beta   90.00
_cell.angle_gamma   90.00
#
_symmetry.space_group_name_H-M   'P 1'
#
loop_
_entity.id
_entity.type
_entity.pdbx_description
1 polymer ?
#
loop_
_entity_poly.entity_id
_entity_poly.type
_entity_poly.pdbx_seq_one_letter_code
_entity_poly.pdbx_strand_id
1 'polypeptide(L)'
;MKFTFSWLCDHLDTNKSLNEICDVLPMLGLEVEDLYNPLDALAPFRIVEIVEANQHPDADRLRVCRVSTGEGELQIVCGAENARAGLRTVLAPVGTHVPGPDLSLI
;
A
#
# COMPACT_ATOMS: atom_id res chain seq x y z
N MET A 1 -25.69 7.72 -7.10
CA MET A 1 -25.78 7.36 -5.67
C MET A 1 -24.47 6.70 -5.25
N LYS A 2 -23.94 7.08 -4.11
CA LYS A 2 -22.70 6.51 -3.56
C LYS A 2 -22.95 6.00 -2.16
N PHE A 3 -22.43 4.83 -1.82
CA PHE A 3 -22.48 4.25 -0.48
C PHE A 3 -21.29 3.33 -0.25
N THR A 4 -21.00 3.03 1.01
CA THR A 4 -19.90 2.14 1.38
C THR A 4 -20.37 0.69 1.43
N PHE A 5 -19.44 -0.24 1.23
CA PHE A 5 -19.74 -1.67 1.37
C PHE A 5 -20.13 -2.04 2.81
N SER A 6 -19.49 -1.43 3.80
CA SER A 6 -19.86 -1.66 5.20
C SER A 6 -21.30 -1.23 5.51
N TRP A 7 -21.74 -0.11 4.96
CA TRP A 7 -23.12 0.32 5.11
C TRP A 7 -24.11 -0.63 4.43
N LEU A 8 -23.78 -1.12 3.25
CA LEU A 8 -24.60 -2.16 2.60
C LEU A 8 -24.74 -3.40 3.49
N CYS A 9 -23.65 -3.84 4.12
CA CYS A 9 -23.66 -5.01 5.01
C CYS A 9 -24.53 -4.83 6.28
N ASP A 10 -24.78 -3.58 6.71
CA ASP A 10 -25.70 -3.29 7.80
C ASP A 10 -27.17 -3.61 7.44
N HIS A 11 -27.48 -3.63 6.15
CA HIS A 11 -28.83 -3.88 5.62
C HIS A 11 -28.97 -5.22 4.89
N LEU A 12 -27.86 -5.89 4.59
CA LEU A 12 -27.81 -7.14 3.85
C LEU A 12 -26.98 -8.17 4.61
N ASP A 13 -27.65 -9.19 5.11
CA ASP A 13 -26.96 -10.32 5.74
C ASP A 13 -26.35 -11.22 4.66
N THR A 14 -25.06 -11.08 4.46
CA THR A 14 -24.30 -11.82 3.44
C THR A 14 -22.86 -12.04 3.89
N ASN A 15 -22.30 -13.17 3.48
CA ASN A 15 -20.89 -13.49 3.62
C ASN A 15 -20.10 -13.35 2.29
N LYS A 16 -20.74 -12.79 1.25
CA LYS A 16 -20.10 -12.56 -0.04
C LYS A 16 -19.12 -11.40 0.03
N SER A 17 -18.03 -11.52 -0.72
CA SER A 17 -17.05 -10.46 -0.87
C SER A 17 -17.61 -9.28 -1.67
N LEU A 18 -16.92 -8.14 -1.58
CA LEU A 18 -17.23 -6.95 -2.36
C LEU A 18 -17.27 -7.25 -3.87
N ASN A 19 -16.29 -8.00 -4.38
CA ASN A 19 -16.23 -8.34 -5.80
C ASN A 19 -17.41 -9.21 -6.23
N GLU A 20 -17.77 -10.22 -5.44
CA GLU A 20 -18.95 -11.06 -5.72
C GLU A 20 -20.25 -10.26 -5.74
N ILE A 21 -20.41 -9.31 -4.83
CA ILE A 21 -21.57 -8.40 -4.82
C ILE A 21 -21.59 -7.53 -6.07
N CYS A 22 -20.46 -6.94 -6.46
CA CYS A 22 -20.35 -6.12 -7.65
C CYS A 22 -20.64 -6.91 -8.95
N ASP A 23 -20.33 -8.20 -8.99
CA ASP A 23 -20.64 -9.07 -10.12
C ASP A 23 -22.14 -9.41 -10.21
N VAL A 24 -22.80 -9.53 -9.07
CA VAL A 24 -24.25 -9.89 -9.02
C VAL A 24 -25.16 -8.70 -9.29
N LEU A 25 -24.80 -7.49 -8.85
CA LEU A 25 -25.68 -6.32 -8.98
C LEU A 25 -26.11 -6.03 -10.41
N PRO A 26 -25.24 -6.07 -11.45
CA PRO A 26 -25.66 -5.90 -12.84
C PRO A 26 -26.64 -6.98 -13.32
N MET A 27 -26.51 -8.21 -12.82
CA MET A 27 -27.43 -9.32 -13.15
C MET A 27 -28.84 -9.06 -12.63
N LEU A 28 -28.96 -8.25 -11.57
CA LEU A 28 -30.25 -7.83 -10.99
C LEU A 28 -30.78 -6.54 -11.62
N GLY A 29 -30.10 -6.00 -12.62
CA GLY A 29 -30.47 -4.76 -13.28
C GLY A 29 -29.96 -3.48 -12.59
N LEU A 30 -29.05 -3.61 -11.65
CA LEU A 30 -28.44 -2.50 -10.90
C LEU A 30 -27.01 -2.27 -11.42
N GLU A 31 -26.81 -1.22 -12.18
CA GLU A 31 -25.50 -0.89 -12.73
C GLU A 31 -24.53 -0.41 -11.65
N VAL A 32 -23.30 -0.93 -11.69
CA VAL A 32 -22.18 -0.43 -10.89
C VAL A 32 -21.35 0.49 -11.79
N GLU A 33 -21.49 1.80 -11.59
CA GLU A 33 -20.79 2.81 -12.40
C GLU A 33 -19.30 2.88 -12.06
N ASP A 34 -18.97 2.78 -10.77
CA ASP A 34 -17.59 2.86 -10.28
C ASP A 34 -17.45 2.11 -8.96
N LEU A 35 -16.26 1.57 -8.75
CA LEU A 35 -15.85 0.91 -7.52
C LEU A 35 -14.54 1.53 -7.04
N TYR A 36 -14.59 2.20 -5.90
CA TYR A 36 -13.40 2.77 -5.25
C TYR A 36 -12.99 1.92 -4.06
N ASN A 37 -11.82 1.30 -4.16
CA ASN A 37 -11.20 0.55 -3.08
C ASN A 37 -9.79 1.11 -2.82
N PRO A 38 -9.59 1.88 -1.72
CA PRO A 38 -8.27 2.46 -1.42
C PRO A 38 -7.18 1.41 -1.18
N LEU A 39 -7.54 0.19 -0.81
CA LEU A 39 -6.58 -0.91 -0.62
C LEU A 39 -5.90 -1.33 -1.92
N ASP A 40 -6.56 -1.17 -3.07
CA ASP A 40 -5.97 -1.53 -4.36
C ASP A 40 -4.74 -0.65 -4.68
N ALA A 41 -4.80 0.63 -4.33
CA ALA A 41 -3.68 1.54 -4.50
C ALA A 41 -2.52 1.22 -3.53
N LEU A 42 -2.81 0.61 -2.38
CA LEU A 42 -1.83 0.28 -1.35
C LEU A 42 -1.31 -1.16 -1.46
N ALA A 43 -1.91 -2.00 -2.31
CA ALA A 43 -1.55 -3.42 -2.44
C ALA A 43 -0.06 -3.68 -2.75
N PRO A 44 0.66 -2.86 -3.55
CA PRO A 44 2.08 -3.06 -3.81
C PRO A 44 2.98 -2.74 -2.61
N PHE A 45 2.50 -1.96 -1.64
CA PHE A 45 3.29 -1.58 -0.48
C PHE A 45 3.45 -2.75 0.49
N ARG A 46 4.63 -2.84 1.10
CA ARG A 46 4.95 -3.89 2.07
C ARG A 46 5.52 -3.30 3.36
N ILE A 47 5.24 -3.94 4.47
CA ILE A 47 5.87 -3.60 5.74
C ILE A 47 7.21 -4.34 5.80
N VAL A 48 8.26 -3.59 6.09
CA VAL A 48 9.64 -4.10 6.18
C VAL A 48 10.28 -3.61 7.47
N GLU A 49 11.34 -4.28 7.89
CA GLU A 49 12.16 -3.88 9.02
C GLU A 49 13.52 -3.38 8.53
N ILE A 50 13.95 -2.24 9.05
CA ILE A 50 15.30 -1.72 8.84
C ILE A 50 16.24 -2.49 9.74
N VAL A 51 17.11 -3.29 9.14
CA VAL A 51 18.11 -4.10 9.86
C VAL A 51 19.30 -3.23 10.22
N GLU A 52 19.70 -2.35 9.34
CA GLU A 52 20.86 -1.49 9.50
C GLU A 52 20.63 -0.14 8.80
N ALA A 53 21.05 0.94 9.42
CA ALA A 53 20.96 2.29 8.87
C ALA A 53 22.28 3.02 9.12
N ASN A 54 23.04 3.28 8.06
CA ASN A 54 24.34 3.96 8.09
C ASN A 54 24.25 5.30 7.37
N GLN A 55 25.11 6.24 7.78
CA GLN A 55 25.23 7.52 7.11
C GLN A 55 25.68 7.32 5.64
N HIS A 56 25.05 8.02 4.70
CA HIS A 56 25.49 8.00 3.31
C HIS A 56 26.85 8.69 3.18
N PRO A 57 27.84 8.11 2.47
CA PRO A 57 29.21 8.65 2.40
C PRO A 57 29.28 10.02 1.72
N ASP A 58 28.39 10.29 0.76
CA ASP A 58 28.41 11.50 -0.07
C ASP A 58 27.23 12.45 0.16
N ALA A 59 26.38 12.18 1.18
CA ALA A 59 25.19 12.99 1.43
C ALA A 59 24.82 13.02 2.93
N ASP A 60 24.97 14.17 3.54
CA ASP A 60 24.78 14.36 4.99
C ASP A 60 23.35 14.10 5.48
N ARG A 61 22.36 14.26 4.60
CA ARG A 61 20.94 14.09 4.93
C ARG A 61 20.36 12.73 4.57
N LEU A 62 21.16 11.86 3.95
CA LEU A 62 20.72 10.55 3.51
C LEU A 62 21.35 9.45 4.35
N ARG A 63 20.64 8.35 4.46
CA ARG A 63 21.11 7.11 5.08
C ARG A 63 21.02 5.95 4.11
N VAL A 64 22.00 5.08 4.14
CA VAL A 64 21.97 3.80 3.45
C VAL A 64 21.40 2.79 4.42
N CYS A 65 20.20 2.29 4.10
CA CYS A 65 19.48 1.35 4.93
C CYS A 65 19.48 -0.03 4.28
N ARG A 66 19.72 -1.06 5.10
CA ARG A 66 19.45 -2.44 4.72
C ARG A 66 18.13 -2.85 5.33
N VAL A 67 17.19 -3.27 4.49
CA VAL A 67 15.84 -3.63 4.92
C VAL A 67 15.56 -5.11 4.65
N SER A 68 14.91 -5.76 5.61
CA SER A 68 14.44 -7.13 5.46
C SER A 68 13.01 -7.14 4.96
N THR A 69 12.77 -7.82 3.84
CA THR A 69 11.45 -7.93 3.20
C THR A 69 10.74 -9.25 3.50
N GLY A 70 11.36 -10.15 4.26
CA GLY A 70 10.87 -11.51 4.46
C GLY A 70 11.27 -12.49 3.35
N GLU A 71 11.55 -12.00 2.16
CA GLU A 71 12.05 -12.77 1.02
C GLU A 71 13.57 -12.59 0.80
N GLY A 72 14.15 -11.63 1.48
CA GLY A 72 15.55 -11.26 1.37
C GLY A 72 15.82 -9.86 1.92
N GLU A 73 17.01 -9.37 1.69
CA GLU A 73 17.42 -8.02 2.10
C GLU A 73 17.63 -7.13 0.88
N LEU A 74 17.24 -5.87 1.01
CA LEU A 74 17.45 -4.83 0.01
C LEU A 74 18.24 -3.67 0.62
N GLN A 75 19.09 -3.07 -0.18
CA GLN A 75 19.77 -1.82 0.18
C GLN A 75 19.03 -0.64 -0.42
N ILE A 76 18.66 0.31 0.40
CA ILE A 76 17.84 1.47 0.02
C ILE A 76 18.44 2.73 0.61
N VAL A 77 18.46 3.80 -0.17
CA VAL A 77 18.82 5.14 0.32
C VAL A 77 17.56 5.83 0.82
N CYS A 78 17.59 6.29 2.06
CA CYS A 78 16.45 6.91 2.73
C CYS A 78 16.80 8.30 3.25
N GLY A 79 15.93 9.27 2.97
CA GLY A 79 16.05 10.64 3.46
C GLY A 79 15.26 10.93 4.76
N ALA A 80 14.63 9.94 5.35
CA ALA A 80 13.87 10.13 6.58
C ALA A 80 14.80 10.27 7.79
N GLU A 81 14.60 11.33 8.57
CA GLU A 81 15.42 11.61 9.75
C GLU A 81 15.31 10.54 10.85
N ASN A 82 14.17 9.85 10.91
CA ASN A 82 13.89 8.81 11.87
C ASN A 82 14.35 7.40 11.44
N ALA A 83 15.01 7.27 10.30
CA ALA A 83 15.51 5.98 9.82
C ALA A 83 16.58 5.43 10.79
N ARG A 84 16.32 4.26 11.35
CA ARG A 84 17.21 3.58 12.32
C ARG A 84 17.02 2.08 12.27
N ALA A 85 18.01 1.34 12.72
CA ALA A 85 17.90 -0.11 12.87
C ALA A 85 16.76 -0.48 13.82
N GLY A 86 16.02 -1.54 13.50
CA GLY A 86 14.86 -2.00 14.26
C GLY A 86 13.55 -1.28 13.97
N LEU A 87 13.55 -0.25 13.15
CA LEU A 87 12.32 0.44 12.74
C LEU A 87 11.55 -0.39 11.72
N ARG A 88 10.26 -0.58 11.96
CA ARG A 88 9.34 -1.11 10.95
C ARG A 88 8.75 0.04 10.16
N THR A 89 8.77 -0.09 8.86
CA THR A 89 8.30 0.95 7.94
C THR A 89 7.69 0.34 6.70
N VAL A 90 7.21 1.20 5.81
CA VAL A 90 6.59 0.79 4.55
C VAL A 90 7.59 0.89 3.42
N LEU A 91 7.73 -0.18 2.65
CA LEU A 91 8.50 -0.22 1.41
C LEU A 91 7.57 -0.08 0.21
N ALA A 92 7.93 0.85 -0.68
CA ALA A 92 7.36 0.95 -2.01
C ALA A 92 8.34 0.32 -3.01
N PRO A 93 8.04 -0.85 -3.61
CA PRO A 93 8.88 -1.45 -4.62
C PRO A 93 9.03 -0.58 -5.87
N VAL A 94 10.08 -0.82 -6.65
CA VAL A 94 10.27 -0.17 -7.94
C VAL A 94 9.08 -0.44 -8.85
N GLY A 95 8.61 0.58 -9.56
CA GLY A 95 7.40 0.51 -10.40
C GLY A 95 6.09 0.83 -9.65
N THR A 96 6.16 1.06 -8.34
CA THR A 96 4.97 1.41 -7.54
C THR A 96 4.61 2.87 -7.74
N HIS A 97 3.30 3.13 -7.92
CA HIS A 97 2.74 4.47 -7.84
C HIS A 97 2.46 4.85 -6.37
N VAL A 98 2.98 5.98 -5.94
CA VAL A 98 2.77 6.49 -4.57
C VAL A 98 1.59 7.47 -4.59
N PRO A 99 0.45 7.14 -3.96
CA PRO A 99 -0.69 8.03 -3.92
C PRO A 99 -0.40 9.28 -3.07
N GLY A 100 -1.04 10.39 -3.42
CA GLY A 100 -0.85 11.68 -2.77
C GLY A 100 0.08 12.59 -3.56
N PRO A 101 1.41 12.38 -3.58
CA PRO A 101 2.32 13.19 -4.38
C PRO A 101 2.29 12.86 -5.90
N ASP A 102 1.51 11.87 -6.32
CA ASP A 102 1.39 11.42 -7.72
C ASP A 102 2.76 11.07 -8.33
N LEU A 103 3.52 10.28 -7.58
CA LEU A 103 4.89 9.90 -7.91
C LEU A 103 4.96 8.41 -8.26
N SER A 104 5.55 8.10 -9.40
CA SER A 104 5.87 6.71 -9.78
C SER A 104 7.35 6.44 -9.59
N LEU A 105 7.67 5.36 -8.90
CA LEU A 105 9.06 4.91 -8.69
C LEU A 105 9.55 4.11 -9.91
N ILE A 106 10.73 4.47 -10.36
CA ILE A 106 11.36 3.87 -11.55
C ILE A 106 12.53 2.99 -11.11
#